data_69886744a94fd25303fec3e66c48cd0e
#
_entry.id   69886744a94fd25303fec3e66c48cd0e
#
_cell.length_a   1.000
_cell.length_b   1.000
_cell.length_c   1.000
_cell.angle_alpha   90.00
_cell.angle_beta   90.00
_cell.angle_gamma   90.00
#
_symmetry.space_group_name_H-M   'P 1'
#
loop_
_entity.id
_entity.type
_entity.pdbx_description
1 polymer ?
#
loop_
_entity_poly.entity_id
_entity_poly.type
_entity_poly.pdbx_seq_one_letter_code
_entity_poly.pdbx_strand_id
1 'polypeptide(L)'
;MNHQLTGGVVTVMNTAKEPSAALRLMLRVGGAGLLIATAAIHLDLYLTGYRTIPTIGWLFLLQIITGFVLAALVLATGDRIIAAASALFALSTLGGYLISVQFGLFGFKEVRTTAGIWAGIFEVLAFVLLGLLAVLPGPSILWRTGAAALGSRAGAHGAGADARGARPGGAGGGRQLPGQAVLSRYGMAAVGVVTVVAAALLGAALAGAGGTTVPTTPVAGGANLSTQTVGGVKVLANSKGLTLYTFAPDSKGKSTCYGSCAQYWPPVPGPAHAPSGVTGTLGTIQRTGGGTQVTYNGLPLYTYVGDSGPGQAHGNNINLNGGLWHEVVVQ
;
A
#
# COMPACT_ATOMS: atom_id res chain seq x y z
N MET A 1 46.18 -45.83 -44.13
CA MET A 1 45.10 -44.81 -44.39
C MET A 1 44.29 -44.63 -43.15
N ASN A 2 44.70 -43.69 -42.30
CA ASN A 2 44.02 -43.38 -41.02
C ASN A 2 43.31 -42.05 -41.15
N HIS A 3 41.97 -42.06 -41.25
CA HIS A 3 41.13 -40.89 -41.19
C HIS A 3 40.85 -40.58 -39.70
N GLN A 4 41.45 -39.55 -39.16
CA GLN A 4 41.08 -38.89 -37.92
C GLN A 4 39.87 -37.99 -38.19
N LEU A 5 38.73 -38.35 -37.61
CA LEU A 5 37.57 -37.49 -37.53
C LEU A 5 37.68 -36.62 -36.28
N THR A 6 38.09 -35.36 -36.43
CA THR A 6 38.04 -34.35 -35.40
C THR A 6 36.62 -33.80 -35.27
N GLY A 7 35.85 -34.31 -34.29
CA GLY A 7 34.56 -33.78 -33.91
C GLY A 7 34.74 -32.42 -33.20
N GLY A 8 34.51 -31.34 -33.93
CA GLY A 8 34.47 -29.99 -33.33
C GLY A 8 33.22 -29.86 -32.46
N VAL A 9 33.42 -29.81 -31.13
CA VAL A 9 32.38 -29.41 -30.19
C VAL A 9 32.15 -27.90 -30.38
N VAL A 10 31.09 -27.58 -31.08
CA VAL A 10 30.60 -26.16 -31.14
C VAL A 10 30.04 -25.81 -29.77
N THR A 11 30.86 -25.19 -28.95
CA THR A 11 30.39 -24.55 -27.69
C THR A 11 29.60 -23.33 -28.06
N VAL A 12 28.27 -23.41 -28.10
CA VAL A 12 27.39 -22.27 -28.18
C VAL A 12 27.55 -21.49 -26.89
N MET A 13 28.45 -20.52 -26.88
CA MET A 13 28.54 -19.52 -25.83
C MET A 13 27.30 -18.64 -25.90
N ASN A 14 26.31 -18.97 -25.07
CA ASN A 14 25.17 -18.13 -24.81
C ASN A 14 25.66 -16.92 -24.00
N THR A 15 26.17 -15.90 -24.67
CA THR A 15 26.55 -14.61 -24.05
C THR A 15 25.26 -13.88 -23.68
N ALA A 16 24.71 -14.22 -22.49
CA ALA A 16 23.69 -13.37 -21.90
C ALA A 16 24.31 -11.98 -21.72
N LYS A 17 23.88 -11.03 -22.56
CA LYS A 17 24.36 -9.65 -22.54
C LYS A 17 24.14 -9.10 -21.14
N GLU A 18 25.22 -8.68 -20.47
CA GLU A 18 25.13 -8.03 -19.16
C GLU A 18 24.14 -6.84 -19.25
N PRO A 19 23.23 -6.71 -18.26
CA PRO A 19 22.29 -5.59 -18.28
C PRO A 19 23.04 -4.26 -18.26
N SER A 20 22.63 -3.33 -19.11
CA SER A 20 23.31 -2.06 -19.21
C SER A 20 23.30 -1.31 -17.87
N ALA A 21 24.37 -0.57 -17.57
CA ALA A 21 24.44 0.26 -16.37
C ALA A 21 23.28 1.25 -16.29
N ALA A 22 22.83 1.75 -17.44
CA ALA A 22 21.66 2.65 -17.55
C ALA A 22 20.36 1.95 -17.11
N LEU A 23 20.13 0.70 -17.52
CA LEU A 23 18.95 -0.05 -17.07
C LEU A 23 18.94 -0.23 -15.56
N ARG A 24 20.07 -0.62 -14.97
CA ARG A 24 20.19 -0.77 -13.52
C ARG A 24 19.95 0.56 -12.79
N LEU A 25 20.47 1.65 -13.32
CA LEU A 25 20.23 2.98 -12.74
C LEU A 25 18.76 3.37 -12.83
N MET A 26 18.08 3.13 -13.96
CA MET A 26 16.65 3.39 -14.12
C MET A 26 15.80 2.59 -13.13
N LEU A 27 16.07 1.28 -12.98
CA LEU A 27 15.38 0.42 -12.02
C LEU A 27 15.59 0.89 -10.57
N ARG A 28 16.83 1.29 -10.25
CA ARG A 28 17.21 1.77 -8.92
C ARG A 28 16.54 3.11 -8.59
N VAL A 29 16.61 4.09 -9.47
CA VAL A 29 16.01 5.42 -9.25
C VAL A 29 14.49 5.34 -9.30
N GLY A 30 13.93 4.64 -10.29
CA GLY A 30 12.49 4.44 -10.43
C GLY A 30 11.88 3.70 -9.23
N GLY A 31 12.47 2.58 -8.83
CA GLY A 31 12.00 1.80 -7.68
C GLY A 31 12.07 2.57 -6.36
N ALA A 32 13.18 3.29 -6.12
CA ALA A 32 13.31 4.13 -4.93
C ALA A 32 12.32 5.32 -4.94
N GLY A 33 12.11 5.95 -6.09
CA GLY A 33 11.12 7.03 -6.26
C GLY A 33 9.70 6.56 -5.92
N LEU A 34 9.33 5.35 -6.34
CA LEU A 34 8.03 4.76 -6.00
C LEU A 34 7.89 4.44 -4.51
N LEU A 35 8.95 3.97 -3.84
CA LEU A 35 8.94 3.80 -2.38
C LEU A 35 8.74 5.12 -1.65
N ILE A 36 9.38 6.19 -2.12
CA ILE A 36 9.20 7.54 -1.55
C ILE A 36 7.76 8.01 -1.76
N ALA A 37 7.20 7.80 -2.95
CA ALA A 37 5.84 8.23 -3.28
C ALA A 37 4.81 7.51 -2.40
N THR A 38 4.90 6.18 -2.24
CA THR A 38 3.98 5.46 -1.35
C THR A 38 4.18 5.85 0.12
N ALA A 39 5.42 6.04 0.59
CA ALA A 39 5.70 6.51 1.94
C ALA A 39 5.12 7.92 2.20
N ALA A 40 5.17 8.82 1.20
CA ALA A 40 4.59 10.16 1.31
C ALA A 40 3.05 10.11 1.39
N ILE A 41 2.39 9.24 0.61
CA ILE A 41 0.93 9.03 0.71
C ILE A 41 0.57 8.52 2.10
N HIS A 42 1.31 7.53 2.63
CA HIS A 42 1.07 7.01 3.97
C HIS A 42 1.32 8.07 5.06
N LEU A 43 2.29 8.96 4.86
CA LEU A 43 2.54 10.09 5.77
C LEU A 43 1.36 11.07 5.77
N ASP A 44 0.84 11.43 4.60
CA ASP A 44 -0.34 12.29 4.49
C ASP A 44 -1.55 11.66 5.20
N LEU A 45 -1.84 10.39 4.94
CA LEU A 45 -2.91 9.65 5.60
C LEU A 45 -2.69 9.58 7.13
N TYR A 46 -1.47 9.31 7.58
CA TYR A 46 -1.12 9.29 9.00
C TYR A 46 -1.41 10.64 9.67
N LEU A 47 -0.99 11.74 9.06
CA LEU A 47 -1.17 13.08 9.61
C LEU A 47 -2.64 13.53 9.57
N THR A 48 -3.41 13.10 8.57
CA THR A 48 -4.82 13.48 8.39
C THR A 48 -5.81 12.67 9.22
N GLY A 49 -5.34 11.61 9.95
CA GLY A 49 -6.25 10.93 10.87
C GLY A 49 -5.82 9.55 11.36
N TYR A 50 -5.12 8.75 10.55
CA TYR A 50 -4.79 7.36 10.91
C TYR A 50 -3.95 7.20 12.18
N ARG A 51 -3.18 8.22 12.57
CA ARG A 51 -2.37 8.23 13.81
C ARG A 51 -3.19 7.99 15.08
N THR A 52 -4.49 8.28 15.04
CA THR A 52 -5.38 8.16 16.19
C THR A 52 -6.07 6.80 16.28
N ILE A 53 -5.98 5.97 15.24
CA ILE A 53 -6.56 4.63 15.21
C ILE A 53 -5.57 3.67 15.89
N PRO A 54 -5.94 3.01 17.00
CA PRO A 54 -5.07 2.07 17.69
C PRO A 54 -4.54 1.01 16.73
N THR A 55 -3.28 0.60 16.88
CA THR A 55 -2.56 -0.36 16.04
C THR A 55 -2.32 0.14 14.60
N ILE A 56 -3.34 0.63 13.89
CA ILE A 56 -3.23 1.12 12.51
C ILE A 56 -2.25 2.29 12.43
N GLY A 57 -2.32 3.25 13.35
CA GLY A 57 -1.39 4.38 13.41
C GLY A 57 0.07 3.94 13.50
N TRP A 58 0.38 2.93 14.32
CA TRP A 58 1.73 2.37 14.41
C TRP A 58 2.17 1.66 13.14
N LEU A 59 1.26 0.94 12.46
CA LEU A 59 1.55 0.29 11.18
C LEU A 59 1.86 1.32 10.09
N PHE A 60 1.11 2.42 10.03
CA PHE A 60 1.39 3.53 9.11
C PHE A 60 2.74 4.18 9.40
N LEU A 61 3.07 4.45 10.67
CA LEU A 61 4.37 5.00 11.04
C LEU A 61 5.52 4.07 10.65
N LEU A 62 5.38 2.77 10.90
CA LEU A 62 6.36 1.76 10.50
C LEU A 62 6.53 1.73 8.97
N GLN A 63 5.41 1.78 8.23
CA GLN A 63 5.40 1.84 6.77
C GLN A 63 6.17 3.06 6.24
N ILE A 64 5.93 4.24 6.81
CA ILE A 64 6.57 5.50 6.42
C ILE A 64 8.08 5.41 6.63
N ILE A 65 8.50 5.05 7.84
CA ILE A 65 9.92 4.96 8.21
C ILE A 65 10.64 3.92 7.32
N THR A 66 10.08 2.73 7.22
CA THR A 66 10.68 1.64 6.44
C THR A 66 10.76 1.99 4.96
N GLY A 67 9.73 2.62 4.40
CA GLY A 67 9.70 3.05 3.00
C GLY A 67 10.80 4.04 2.67
N PHE A 68 10.98 5.09 3.49
CA PHE A 68 12.06 6.06 3.28
C PHE A 68 13.45 5.46 3.50
N VAL A 69 13.64 4.63 4.54
CA VAL A 69 14.92 3.95 4.81
C VAL A 69 15.32 3.02 3.65
N LEU A 70 14.39 2.19 3.19
CA LEU A 70 14.66 1.29 2.06
C LEU A 70 14.94 2.05 0.77
N ALA A 71 14.21 3.13 0.49
CA ALA A 71 14.48 3.99 -0.65
C ALA A 71 15.90 4.57 -0.60
N ALA A 72 16.32 5.10 0.54
CA ALA A 72 17.66 5.63 0.75
C ALA A 72 18.74 4.54 0.56
N LEU A 73 18.53 3.34 1.12
CA LEU A 73 19.45 2.21 0.99
C LEU A 73 19.54 1.72 -0.46
N VAL A 74 18.42 1.62 -1.18
CA VAL A 74 18.42 1.30 -2.61
C VAL A 74 19.21 2.34 -3.39
N LEU A 75 18.97 3.63 -3.15
CA LEU A 75 19.71 4.72 -3.82
C LEU A 75 21.19 4.75 -3.45
N ALA A 76 21.57 4.44 -2.24
CA ALA A 76 22.97 4.45 -1.81
C ALA A 76 23.76 3.28 -2.37
N THR A 77 23.18 2.07 -2.37
CA THR A 77 23.95 0.84 -2.60
C THR A 77 23.68 0.18 -3.95
N GLY A 78 22.43 0.22 -4.44
CA GLY A 78 21.97 -0.59 -5.58
C GLY A 78 22.12 -2.10 -5.35
N ASP A 79 22.18 -2.52 -4.08
CA ASP A 79 22.41 -3.90 -3.67
C ASP A 79 21.17 -4.77 -3.95
N ARG A 80 21.40 -6.00 -4.42
CA ARG A 80 20.35 -6.95 -4.81
C ARG A 80 19.50 -7.42 -3.64
N ILE A 81 20.10 -7.58 -2.46
CA ILE A 81 19.40 -8.07 -1.26
C ILE A 81 18.50 -6.95 -0.74
N ILE A 82 19.02 -5.71 -0.73
CA ILE A 82 18.23 -4.53 -0.35
C ILE A 82 17.07 -4.33 -1.35
N ALA A 83 17.32 -4.49 -2.66
CA ALA A 83 16.27 -4.41 -3.66
C ALA A 83 15.20 -5.50 -3.48
N ALA A 84 15.61 -6.74 -3.16
CA ALA A 84 14.67 -7.83 -2.87
C ALA A 84 13.84 -7.57 -1.61
N ALA A 85 14.47 -7.11 -0.53
CA ALA A 85 13.77 -6.73 0.70
C ALA A 85 12.77 -5.60 0.46
N SER A 86 13.15 -4.61 -0.36
CA SER A 86 12.28 -3.49 -0.73
C SER A 86 11.11 -3.92 -1.61
N ALA A 87 11.31 -4.87 -2.52
CA ALA A 87 10.23 -5.45 -3.32
C ALA A 87 9.24 -6.22 -2.44
N LEU A 88 9.72 -7.06 -1.52
CA LEU A 88 8.87 -7.78 -0.57
C LEU A 88 8.12 -6.82 0.36
N PHE A 89 8.76 -5.74 0.78
CA PHE A 89 8.10 -4.70 1.57
C PHE A 89 6.93 -4.08 0.80
N ALA A 90 7.13 -3.64 -0.44
CA ALA A 90 6.05 -3.08 -1.28
C ALA A 90 4.91 -4.09 -1.48
N LEU A 91 5.23 -5.38 -1.67
CA LEU A 91 4.21 -6.43 -1.78
C LEU A 91 3.45 -6.65 -0.48
N SER A 92 4.12 -6.60 0.67
CA SER A 92 3.49 -6.79 1.99
C SER A 92 2.53 -5.66 2.34
N THR A 93 2.86 -4.42 1.98
CA THR A 93 1.98 -3.26 2.21
C THR A 93 0.75 -3.29 1.32
N LEU A 94 0.91 -3.64 0.05
CA LEU A 94 -0.23 -3.91 -0.84
C LEU A 94 -1.13 -5.02 -0.29
N GLY A 95 -0.54 -6.12 0.19
CA GLY A 95 -1.27 -7.21 0.83
C GLY A 95 -2.07 -6.75 2.04
N GLY A 96 -1.46 -5.96 2.92
CA GLY A 96 -2.12 -5.34 4.07
C GLY A 96 -3.31 -4.48 3.67
N TYR A 97 -3.15 -3.61 2.66
CA TYR A 97 -4.23 -2.79 2.11
C TYR A 97 -5.39 -3.65 1.58
N LEU A 98 -5.10 -4.65 0.75
CA LEU A 98 -6.13 -5.52 0.17
C LEU A 98 -6.90 -6.32 1.24
N ILE A 99 -6.19 -6.83 2.27
CA ILE A 99 -6.81 -7.52 3.40
C ILE A 99 -7.68 -6.55 4.19
N SER A 100 -7.20 -5.33 4.46
CA SER A 100 -7.95 -4.31 5.21
C SER A 100 -9.24 -3.91 4.48
N VAL A 101 -9.19 -3.73 3.16
CA VAL A 101 -10.37 -3.41 2.34
C VAL A 101 -11.38 -4.56 2.33
N GLN A 102 -10.92 -5.81 2.22
CA GLN A 102 -11.81 -6.95 2.05
C GLN A 102 -12.39 -7.45 3.37
N PHE A 103 -11.55 -7.66 4.36
CA PHE A 103 -11.90 -8.31 5.63
C PHE A 103 -11.85 -7.36 6.82
N GLY A 104 -11.12 -6.26 6.72
CA GLY A 104 -10.74 -5.42 7.85
C GLY A 104 -9.50 -5.94 8.56
N LEU A 105 -8.83 -5.05 9.28
CA LEU A 105 -7.62 -5.32 10.05
C LEU A 105 -7.73 -4.65 11.43
N PHE A 106 -7.55 -5.41 12.50
CA PHE A 106 -7.58 -4.92 13.89
C PHE A 106 -8.84 -4.11 14.25
N GLY A 107 -10.01 -4.54 13.72
CA GLY A 107 -11.29 -3.84 13.93
C GLY A 107 -11.50 -2.61 13.04
N PHE A 108 -10.53 -2.29 12.18
CA PHE A 108 -10.63 -1.22 11.20
C PHE A 108 -10.78 -1.79 9.79
N LYS A 109 -11.76 -1.30 9.05
CA LYS A 109 -12.00 -1.67 7.64
C LYS A 109 -11.68 -0.48 6.75
N GLU A 110 -10.68 -0.66 5.88
CA GLU A 110 -10.27 0.35 4.92
C GLU A 110 -11.33 0.56 3.84
N VAL A 111 -11.47 1.78 3.37
CA VAL A 111 -12.27 2.10 2.20
C VAL A 111 -11.40 2.37 0.99
N ARG A 112 -11.96 2.15 -0.20
CA ARG A 112 -11.27 2.40 -1.47
C ARG A 112 -11.22 3.88 -1.76
N THR A 113 -10.22 4.56 -1.22
CA THR A 113 -9.96 5.98 -1.50
C THR A 113 -9.07 6.14 -2.73
N THR A 114 -9.11 7.31 -3.36
CA THR A 114 -8.19 7.65 -4.45
C THR A 114 -6.73 7.56 -4.00
N ALA A 115 -6.41 7.99 -2.78
CA ALA A 115 -5.07 7.88 -2.20
C ALA A 115 -4.63 6.41 -2.05
N GLY A 116 -5.49 5.54 -1.50
CA GLY A 116 -5.22 4.11 -1.37
C GLY A 116 -5.01 3.41 -2.72
N ILE A 117 -5.77 3.80 -3.75
CA ILE A 117 -5.61 3.28 -5.12
C ILE A 117 -4.24 3.66 -5.68
N TRP A 118 -3.83 4.94 -5.58
CA TRP A 118 -2.52 5.38 -6.06
C TRP A 118 -1.38 4.74 -5.28
N ALA A 119 -1.50 4.60 -3.95
CA ALA A 119 -0.53 3.86 -3.15
C ALA A 119 -0.36 2.42 -3.66
N GLY A 120 -1.46 1.71 -3.88
CA GLY A 120 -1.43 0.35 -4.42
C GLY A 120 -0.79 0.25 -5.81
N ILE A 121 -1.06 1.19 -6.72
CA ILE A 121 -0.41 1.26 -8.03
C ILE A 121 1.10 1.43 -7.87
N PHE A 122 1.54 2.35 -7.02
CA PHE A 122 2.97 2.59 -6.77
C PHE A 122 3.64 1.38 -6.13
N GLU A 123 2.96 0.66 -5.25
CA GLU A 123 3.46 -0.57 -4.62
C GLU A 123 3.65 -1.70 -5.63
N VAL A 124 2.71 -1.90 -6.56
CA VAL A 124 2.88 -2.87 -7.67
C VAL A 124 4.08 -2.50 -8.54
N LEU A 125 4.18 -1.24 -8.94
CA LEU A 125 5.30 -0.77 -9.78
C LEU A 125 6.63 -0.86 -9.03
N ALA A 126 6.68 -0.50 -7.75
CA ALA A 126 7.87 -0.63 -6.91
C ALA A 126 8.31 -2.10 -6.81
N PHE A 127 7.37 -3.01 -6.55
CA PHE A 127 7.64 -4.45 -6.53
C PHE A 127 8.27 -4.93 -7.85
N VAL A 128 7.73 -4.52 -8.99
CA VAL A 128 8.25 -4.90 -10.31
C VAL A 128 9.66 -4.38 -10.53
N LEU A 129 9.87 -3.07 -10.37
CA LEU A 129 11.18 -2.46 -10.66
C LEU A 129 12.27 -2.97 -9.71
N LEU A 130 11.97 -3.06 -8.41
CA LEU A 130 12.91 -3.54 -7.41
C LEU A 130 13.13 -5.05 -7.49
N GLY A 131 12.10 -5.82 -7.82
CA GLY A 131 12.20 -7.26 -8.09
C GLY A 131 13.10 -7.53 -9.31
N LEU A 132 12.94 -6.78 -10.40
CA LEU A 132 13.84 -6.86 -11.55
C LEU A 132 15.28 -6.48 -11.16
N LEU A 133 15.47 -5.40 -10.40
CA LEU A 133 16.80 -5.01 -9.90
C LEU A 133 17.44 -6.11 -9.05
N ALA A 134 16.66 -6.81 -8.25
CA ALA A 134 17.14 -7.89 -7.38
C ALA A 134 17.59 -9.14 -8.16
N VAL A 135 16.90 -9.48 -9.25
CA VAL A 135 17.21 -10.70 -10.04
C VAL A 135 18.27 -10.47 -11.12
N LEU A 136 18.48 -9.22 -11.55
CA LEU A 136 19.51 -8.89 -12.51
C LEU A 136 20.91 -9.10 -11.92
N PRO A 137 21.91 -9.60 -12.71
CA PRO A 137 23.30 -9.72 -12.25
C PRO A 137 23.84 -8.37 -11.75
N GLY A 138 24.53 -8.37 -10.61
CA GLY A 138 25.06 -7.13 -10.04
C GLY A 138 25.65 -7.32 -8.63
N PRO A 139 26.17 -6.24 -8.01
CA PRO A 139 26.80 -6.33 -6.71
C PRO A 139 25.84 -6.81 -5.62
N SER A 140 26.37 -7.60 -4.69
CA SER A 140 25.68 -7.91 -3.43
C SER A 140 26.66 -7.77 -2.26
N ILE A 141 26.16 -7.23 -1.15
CA ILE A 141 26.97 -6.99 0.07
C ILE A 141 27.60 -8.29 0.57
N LEU A 142 26.85 -9.40 0.55
CA LEU A 142 27.36 -10.71 1.03
C LEU A 142 28.60 -11.20 0.27
N TRP A 143 28.72 -10.89 -1.01
CA TRP A 143 29.90 -11.27 -1.80
C TRP A 143 31.11 -10.38 -1.51
N ARG A 144 30.89 -9.10 -1.19
CA ARG A 144 31.99 -8.16 -0.87
C ARG A 144 32.63 -8.53 0.47
N THR A 145 31.85 -8.90 1.48
CA THR A 145 32.35 -9.32 2.79
C THR A 145 33.01 -10.70 2.72
N GLY A 146 32.45 -11.64 1.97
CA GLY A 146 33.03 -12.97 1.76
C GLY A 146 34.35 -12.94 1.00
N ALA A 147 34.46 -12.11 -0.05
CA ALA A 147 35.70 -11.94 -0.80
C ALA A 147 36.80 -11.26 0.03
N ALA A 148 36.46 -10.29 0.87
CA ALA A 148 37.41 -9.65 1.79
C ALA A 148 37.91 -10.64 2.85
N ALA A 149 37.04 -11.49 3.39
CA ALA A 149 37.42 -12.53 4.38
C ALA A 149 38.29 -13.66 3.79
N LEU A 150 38.06 -14.03 2.52
CA LEU A 150 38.89 -15.01 1.81
C LEU A 150 40.26 -14.41 1.39
N GLY A 151 40.27 -13.14 0.95
CA GLY A 151 41.50 -12.41 0.60
C GLY A 151 42.42 -12.22 1.80
N SER A 152 41.89 -11.96 3.00
CA SER A 152 42.69 -11.84 4.23
C SER A 152 43.30 -13.18 4.71
N ARG A 153 42.63 -14.30 4.43
CA ARG A 153 43.19 -15.66 4.75
C ARG A 153 44.26 -16.11 3.76
N ALA A 154 44.14 -15.74 2.47
CA ALA A 154 45.17 -16.08 1.47
C ALA A 154 46.46 -15.28 1.67
N GLY A 155 46.36 -14.03 2.18
CA GLY A 155 47.53 -13.20 2.51
C GLY A 155 48.32 -13.65 3.76
N ALA A 156 47.71 -14.41 4.66
CA ALA A 156 48.36 -14.86 5.90
C ALA A 156 49.23 -16.13 5.75
N HIS A 157 49.12 -16.88 4.64
CA HIS A 157 49.90 -18.09 4.39
C HIS A 157 50.93 -17.96 3.26
N GLY A 158 51.15 -16.77 2.68
CA GLY A 158 52.01 -16.56 1.52
C GLY A 158 53.28 -15.76 1.77
N ALA A 159 53.73 -15.58 3.02
CA ALA A 159 54.98 -14.90 3.31
C ALA A 159 56.14 -15.91 3.42
N GLY A 160 56.58 -16.45 2.29
CA GLY A 160 57.78 -17.27 2.26
C GLY A 160 57.83 -18.23 1.08
N ALA A 161 58.13 -17.72 -0.14
CA ALA A 161 58.85 -18.45 -1.19
C ALA A 161 58.94 -17.59 -2.46
N ASP A 162 60.16 -17.19 -2.76
CA ASP A 162 60.80 -16.95 -4.05
C ASP A 162 60.09 -16.15 -5.18
N ALA A 163 60.59 -14.94 -5.34
CA ALA A 163 60.49 -14.11 -6.51
C ALA A 163 61.26 -14.69 -7.68
N ARG A 164 60.60 -15.29 -8.68
CA ARG A 164 61.06 -15.35 -10.09
C ARG A 164 59.91 -15.78 -10.99
N GLY A 165 59.49 -14.91 -11.90
CA GLY A 165 58.80 -15.26 -13.14
C GLY A 165 57.25 -15.24 -13.11
N ALA A 166 56.62 -14.08 -12.95
CA ALA A 166 55.20 -13.91 -13.28
C ALA A 166 55.03 -13.15 -14.60
N ARG A 167 54.58 -13.87 -15.64
CA ARG A 167 54.02 -13.29 -16.86
C ARG A 167 52.67 -12.60 -16.55
N PRO A 168 52.40 -11.40 -17.09
CA PRO A 168 51.07 -10.78 -17.01
C PRO A 168 50.18 -11.41 -18.08
N GLY A 169 49.28 -12.27 -17.65
CA GLY A 169 48.32 -12.88 -18.56
C GLY A 169 47.08 -13.35 -17.83
N GLY A 170 45.94 -12.75 -18.19
CA GLY A 170 44.65 -13.33 -17.89
C GLY A 170 43.67 -12.40 -17.13
N ALA A 171 42.90 -11.66 -17.92
CA ALA A 171 41.67 -11.05 -17.42
C ALA A 171 40.82 -12.11 -16.72
N GLY A 172 40.62 -11.96 -15.41
CA GLY A 172 39.78 -12.84 -14.59
C GLY A 172 38.33 -12.76 -15.01
N GLY A 173 37.93 -13.63 -15.95
CA GLY A 173 36.55 -13.95 -16.19
C GLY A 173 35.94 -14.57 -14.95
N GLY A 174 35.17 -13.84 -14.19
CA GLY A 174 34.44 -14.33 -13.03
C GLY A 174 33.58 -15.53 -13.44
N ARG A 175 34.00 -16.74 -13.03
CA ARG A 175 33.18 -17.96 -13.16
C ARG A 175 31.88 -17.75 -12.46
N GLN A 176 30.80 -17.54 -13.21
CA GLN A 176 29.45 -17.59 -12.65
C GLN A 176 29.20 -19.03 -12.16
N LEU A 177 28.89 -19.15 -10.88
CA LEU A 177 28.50 -20.45 -10.30
C LEU A 177 27.17 -20.88 -10.97
N PRO A 178 26.97 -22.18 -11.30
CA PRO A 178 25.78 -22.67 -11.98
C PRO A 178 24.46 -22.28 -11.31
N GLY A 179 24.44 -22.09 -9.99
CA GLY A 179 23.27 -21.65 -9.23
C GLY A 179 22.81 -20.22 -9.51
N GLN A 180 23.70 -19.33 -10.00
CA GLN A 180 23.31 -17.94 -10.26
C GLN A 180 22.45 -17.79 -11.53
N ALA A 181 22.71 -18.59 -12.54
CA ALA A 181 21.92 -18.60 -13.78
C ALA A 181 20.52 -19.20 -13.54
N VAL A 182 20.42 -20.19 -12.69
CA VAL A 182 19.15 -20.81 -12.26
C VAL A 182 18.33 -19.81 -11.45
N LEU A 183 18.93 -19.15 -10.45
CA LEU A 183 18.25 -18.18 -9.59
C LEU A 183 17.74 -16.98 -10.39
N SER A 184 18.46 -16.51 -11.44
CA SER A 184 18.01 -15.41 -12.28
C SER A 184 16.81 -15.78 -13.16
N ARG A 185 16.77 -17.01 -13.70
CA ARG A 185 15.64 -17.48 -14.55
C ARG A 185 14.36 -17.69 -13.73
N TYR A 186 14.46 -18.41 -12.60
CA TYR A 186 13.31 -18.64 -11.73
C TYR A 186 12.88 -17.36 -10.99
N GLY A 187 13.82 -16.48 -10.63
CA GLY A 187 13.54 -15.19 -10.02
C GLY A 187 12.74 -14.28 -10.93
N MET A 188 13.07 -14.19 -12.24
CA MET A 188 12.29 -13.39 -13.19
C MET A 188 10.89 -13.98 -13.41
N ALA A 189 10.75 -15.30 -13.48
CA ALA A 189 9.45 -15.93 -13.59
C ALA A 189 8.61 -15.70 -12.33
N ALA A 190 9.20 -15.80 -11.14
CA ALA A 190 8.52 -15.54 -9.87
C ALA A 190 8.05 -14.07 -9.77
N VAL A 191 8.91 -13.10 -10.13
CA VAL A 191 8.51 -11.68 -10.18
C VAL A 191 7.35 -11.49 -11.17
N GLY A 192 7.40 -12.10 -12.35
CA GLY A 192 6.33 -12.02 -13.33
C GLY A 192 5.00 -12.57 -12.83
N VAL A 193 5.00 -13.77 -12.23
CA VAL A 193 3.79 -14.40 -11.69
C VAL A 193 3.20 -13.57 -10.55
N VAL A 194 4.03 -13.15 -9.59
CA VAL A 194 3.54 -12.35 -8.45
C VAL A 194 3.02 -10.99 -8.92
N THR A 195 3.66 -10.38 -9.93
CA THR A 195 3.17 -9.12 -10.53
C THR A 195 1.79 -9.30 -11.15
N VAL A 196 1.57 -10.36 -11.95
CA VAL A 196 0.27 -10.63 -12.56
C VAL A 196 -0.80 -10.86 -11.50
N VAL A 197 -0.50 -11.64 -10.46
CA VAL A 197 -1.43 -11.87 -9.35
C VAL A 197 -1.73 -10.58 -8.59
N ALA A 198 -0.71 -9.78 -8.24
CA ALA A 198 -0.89 -8.52 -7.54
C ALA A 198 -1.68 -7.50 -8.38
N ALA A 199 -1.39 -7.40 -9.69
CA ALA A 199 -2.12 -6.54 -10.61
C ALA A 199 -3.57 -7.00 -10.79
N ALA A 200 -3.83 -8.32 -10.85
CA ALA A 200 -5.18 -8.86 -10.94
C ALA A 200 -5.99 -8.58 -9.67
N LEU A 201 -5.39 -8.73 -8.49
CA LEU A 201 -6.02 -8.41 -7.20
C LEU A 201 -6.31 -6.91 -7.07
N LEU A 202 -5.37 -6.06 -7.49
CA LEU A 202 -5.58 -4.62 -7.54
C LEU A 202 -6.67 -4.26 -8.56
N GLY A 203 -6.65 -4.88 -9.74
CA GLY A 203 -7.69 -4.71 -10.77
C GLY A 203 -9.07 -5.11 -10.28
N ALA A 204 -9.20 -6.22 -9.55
CA ALA A 204 -10.44 -6.64 -8.90
C ALA A 204 -10.90 -5.63 -7.82
N ALA A 205 -9.95 -5.08 -7.04
CA ALA A 205 -10.24 -4.02 -6.08
C ALA A 205 -10.72 -2.74 -6.79
N LEU A 206 -10.13 -2.38 -7.94
CA LEU A 206 -10.54 -1.24 -8.76
C LEU A 206 -11.89 -1.46 -9.44
N ALA A 207 -12.15 -2.65 -10.00
CA ALA A 207 -13.42 -2.98 -10.64
C ALA A 207 -14.59 -2.92 -9.65
N GLY A 208 -14.35 -3.29 -8.38
CA GLY A 208 -15.32 -3.08 -7.31
C GLY A 208 -15.46 -1.63 -6.85
N ALA A 209 -14.52 -0.74 -7.21
CA ALA A 209 -14.60 0.70 -6.94
C ALA A 209 -15.35 1.47 -8.04
N GLY A 210 -15.40 0.91 -9.25
CA GLY A 210 -16.15 1.46 -10.39
C GLY A 210 -17.61 1.10 -10.28
N GLY A 211 -18.42 1.95 -9.62
CA GLY A 211 -19.86 1.85 -9.76
C GLY A 211 -20.68 1.65 -8.51
N THR A 212 -20.45 2.46 -7.52
CA THR A 212 -21.54 3.11 -6.87
C THR A 212 -21.37 4.62 -7.07
N THR A 213 -21.62 5.08 -8.29
CA THR A 213 -22.39 6.32 -8.37
C THR A 213 -23.58 6.05 -7.47
N VAL A 214 -23.54 6.60 -6.26
CA VAL A 214 -24.76 6.74 -5.46
C VAL A 214 -25.74 7.37 -6.45
N PRO A 215 -26.85 6.69 -6.83
CA PRO A 215 -27.81 7.33 -7.68
C PRO A 215 -28.25 8.60 -6.94
N THR A 216 -27.86 9.75 -7.43
CA THR A 216 -28.45 11.04 -7.06
C THR A 216 -29.82 11.13 -7.73
N THR A 217 -30.61 10.08 -7.68
CA THR A 217 -32.03 10.20 -7.86
C THR A 217 -32.54 10.83 -6.58
N PRO A 218 -33.14 12.02 -6.64
CA PRO A 218 -33.91 12.54 -5.51
C PRO A 218 -34.96 11.47 -5.21
N VAL A 219 -34.78 10.75 -4.11
CA VAL A 219 -35.85 9.89 -3.61
C VAL A 219 -36.96 10.89 -3.22
N ALA A 220 -38.03 10.88 -3.98
CA ALA A 220 -39.22 11.70 -3.73
C ALA A 220 -40.01 11.23 -2.49
N GLY A 221 -39.36 10.51 -1.59
CA GLY A 221 -39.77 10.17 -0.26
C GLY A 221 -38.55 10.28 0.64
N GLY A 222 -38.64 11.14 1.69
CA GLY A 222 -37.53 11.37 2.62
C GLY A 222 -36.97 10.08 3.21
N ALA A 223 -35.70 10.06 3.57
CA ALA A 223 -35.06 8.94 4.23
C ALA A 223 -35.74 8.67 5.59
N ASN A 224 -36.22 7.46 5.81
CA ASN A 224 -36.78 7.07 7.12
C ASN A 224 -35.60 6.82 8.07
N LEU A 225 -35.53 7.62 9.13
CA LEU A 225 -34.61 7.36 10.24
C LEU A 225 -35.24 6.40 11.23
N SER A 226 -34.41 5.69 11.96
CA SER A 226 -34.80 4.75 13.02
C SER A 226 -33.94 5.00 14.26
N THR A 227 -34.21 4.27 15.32
CA THR A 227 -33.35 4.20 16.49
C THR A 227 -32.90 2.79 16.74
N GLN A 228 -31.74 2.63 17.34
CA GLN A 228 -31.24 1.33 17.82
C GLN A 228 -30.50 1.53 19.14
N THR A 229 -30.18 0.42 19.81
CA THR A 229 -29.38 0.44 21.03
C THR A 229 -28.01 -0.14 20.71
N VAL A 230 -26.96 0.63 21.00
CA VAL A 230 -25.56 0.23 20.85
C VAL A 230 -24.86 0.43 22.18
N GLY A 231 -24.27 -0.63 22.75
CA GLY A 231 -23.60 -0.56 24.03
C GLY A 231 -24.51 -0.09 25.19
N GLY A 232 -25.82 -0.30 25.09
CA GLY A 232 -26.78 0.19 26.10
C GLY A 232 -27.26 1.61 25.88
N VAL A 233 -26.77 2.31 24.85
CA VAL A 233 -27.14 3.71 24.52
C VAL A 233 -28.08 3.69 23.33
N LYS A 234 -29.18 4.46 23.39
CA LYS A 234 -30.13 4.63 22.30
C LYS A 234 -29.59 5.68 21.33
N VAL A 235 -29.36 5.30 20.08
CA VAL A 235 -28.77 6.13 19.05
C VAL A 235 -29.66 6.24 17.81
N LEU A 236 -29.48 7.32 17.06
CA LEU A 236 -30.14 7.51 15.78
C LEU A 236 -29.48 6.64 14.71
N ALA A 237 -30.29 6.01 13.86
CA ALA A 237 -29.84 5.16 12.76
C ALA A 237 -30.60 5.48 11.46
N ASN A 238 -30.06 5.07 10.32
CA ASN A 238 -30.78 5.14 9.05
C ASN A 238 -31.71 3.93 8.88
N SER A 239 -32.45 3.86 7.78
CA SER A 239 -33.35 2.76 7.45
C SER A 239 -32.69 1.37 7.31
N LYS A 240 -31.36 1.32 7.17
CA LYS A 240 -30.56 0.10 7.13
C LYS A 240 -30.01 -0.30 8.51
N GLY A 241 -30.33 0.47 9.55
CA GLY A 241 -29.81 0.25 10.90
C GLY A 241 -28.37 0.69 11.11
N LEU A 242 -27.79 1.48 10.21
CA LEU A 242 -26.45 2.07 10.42
C LEU A 242 -26.55 3.26 11.34
N THR A 243 -25.70 3.30 12.36
CA THR A 243 -25.58 4.43 13.31
C THR A 243 -25.30 5.73 12.60
N LEU A 244 -25.89 6.82 13.08
CA LEU A 244 -25.66 8.16 12.55
C LEU A 244 -24.74 8.96 13.48
N TYR A 245 -23.91 9.78 12.84
CA TYR A 245 -22.85 10.52 13.51
C TYR A 245 -22.91 12.01 13.18
N THR A 246 -22.35 12.80 14.09
CA THR A 246 -22.02 14.22 13.90
C THR A 246 -20.52 14.42 13.95
N PHE A 247 -20.02 15.47 13.31
CA PHE A 247 -18.62 15.81 13.22
C PHE A 247 -18.32 17.09 14.00
N ALA A 248 -17.40 17.05 14.95
CA ALA A 248 -17.12 18.20 15.84
C ALA A 248 -16.74 19.51 15.12
N PRO A 249 -15.99 19.49 13.98
CA PRO A 249 -15.72 20.70 13.21
C PRO A 249 -16.91 21.28 12.47
N ASP A 250 -18.02 20.53 12.35
CA ASP A 250 -19.24 21.06 11.71
C ASP A 250 -19.92 22.11 12.60
N SER A 251 -20.68 22.97 11.98
CA SER A 251 -21.54 23.94 12.68
C SER A 251 -22.99 23.79 12.22
N LYS A 252 -23.92 24.41 12.96
CA LYS A 252 -25.33 24.39 12.58
C LYS A 252 -25.51 24.94 11.15
N GLY A 253 -26.11 24.13 10.31
CA GLY A 253 -26.37 24.48 8.92
C GLY A 253 -25.15 24.35 7.97
N LYS A 254 -23.99 23.89 8.44
CA LYS A 254 -22.77 23.83 7.62
C LYS A 254 -21.95 22.57 7.87
N SER A 255 -21.71 21.81 6.82
CA SER A 255 -20.76 20.69 6.80
C SER A 255 -19.36 21.19 6.45
N THR A 256 -18.35 20.59 7.06
CA THR A 256 -16.93 20.73 6.72
C THR A 256 -16.33 19.45 6.14
N CYS A 257 -17.09 18.34 6.15
CA CYS A 257 -16.67 17.03 5.66
C CYS A 257 -16.96 16.88 4.16
N TYR A 258 -15.92 17.05 3.32
CA TYR A 258 -15.95 16.92 1.85
C TYR A 258 -14.76 16.07 1.38
N GLY A 259 -14.71 15.73 0.09
CA GLY A 259 -13.61 14.98 -0.50
C GLY A 259 -13.40 13.62 0.18
N SER A 260 -12.17 13.34 0.62
CA SER A 260 -11.81 12.10 1.31
C SER A 260 -12.60 11.89 2.60
N CYS A 261 -12.90 12.95 3.34
CA CYS A 261 -13.75 12.87 4.53
C CYS A 261 -15.11 12.24 4.21
N ALA A 262 -15.79 12.70 3.16
CA ALA A 262 -17.10 12.19 2.75
C ALA A 262 -17.06 10.75 2.19
N GLN A 263 -15.88 10.23 1.87
CA GLN A 263 -15.70 8.82 1.51
C GLN A 263 -15.75 7.90 2.74
N TYR A 264 -15.17 8.33 3.86
CA TYR A 264 -15.24 7.61 5.14
C TYR A 264 -16.56 7.85 5.87
N TRP A 265 -17.08 9.06 5.74
CA TRP A 265 -18.28 9.54 6.40
C TRP A 265 -19.32 9.99 5.39
N PRO A 266 -19.99 9.06 4.71
CA PRO A 266 -21.02 9.41 3.74
C PRO A 266 -22.10 10.29 4.36
N PRO A 267 -22.42 11.47 3.78
CA PRO A 267 -23.50 12.30 4.25
C PRO A 267 -24.84 11.59 4.09
N VAL A 268 -25.72 11.71 5.08
CA VAL A 268 -27.07 11.18 5.01
C VAL A 268 -27.90 12.04 4.05
N PRO A 269 -28.38 11.49 2.91
CA PRO A 269 -29.13 12.29 1.95
C PRO A 269 -30.49 12.72 2.53
N GLY A 270 -30.86 13.98 2.27
CA GLY A 270 -32.13 14.55 2.73
C GLY A 270 -33.17 14.67 1.61
N PRO A 271 -34.43 14.94 1.99
CA PRO A 271 -34.95 15.10 3.36
C PRO A 271 -35.09 13.79 4.13
N ALA A 272 -35.42 13.86 5.44
CA ALA A 272 -35.64 12.69 6.27
C ALA A 272 -36.84 12.86 7.20
N HIS A 273 -37.42 11.73 7.63
CA HIS A 273 -38.50 11.69 8.63
C HIS A 273 -37.96 11.18 9.96
N ALA A 274 -38.35 11.87 11.04
CA ALA A 274 -37.95 11.47 12.39
C ALA A 274 -38.65 10.17 12.79
N PRO A 275 -37.98 9.26 13.49
CA PRO A 275 -38.64 8.13 14.11
C PRO A 275 -39.54 8.59 15.27
N SER A 276 -40.62 7.83 15.53
CA SER A 276 -41.54 8.12 16.63
C SER A 276 -40.81 8.15 17.97
N GLY A 277 -41.13 9.11 18.81
CA GLY A 277 -40.58 9.22 20.17
C GLY A 277 -39.16 9.74 20.26
N VAL A 278 -38.60 10.25 19.17
CA VAL A 278 -37.30 10.96 19.19
C VAL A 278 -37.54 12.45 19.32
N THR A 279 -36.99 13.05 20.38
CA THR A 279 -37.00 14.50 20.57
C THR A 279 -35.83 15.12 19.79
N GLY A 280 -36.10 16.23 19.11
CA GLY A 280 -35.07 16.91 18.30
C GLY A 280 -35.62 17.30 16.94
N THR A 281 -34.94 18.26 16.29
CA THR A 281 -35.40 18.83 15.04
C THR A 281 -34.59 18.28 13.86
N LEU A 282 -35.25 17.64 12.90
CA LEU A 282 -34.68 17.32 11.61
C LEU A 282 -34.78 18.49 10.67
N GLY A 283 -33.75 18.68 9.88
CA GLY A 283 -33.67 19.65 8.80
C GLY A 283 -32.78 19.17 7.67
N THR A 284 -32.48 20.04 6.75
CA THR A 284 -31.57 19.76 5.63
C THR A 284 -30.66 20.94 5.36
N ILE A 285 -29.49 20.64 4.82
CA ILE A 285 -28.56 21.63 4.24
C ILE A 285 -28.27 21.28 2.78
N GLN A 286 -27.96 22.30 2.00
CA GLN A 286 -27.40 22.14 0.66
C GLN A 286 -25.90 21.95 0.78
N ARG A 287 -25.36 20.92 0.13
CA ARG A 287 -23.93 20.65 0.10
C ARG A 287 -23.23 21.38 -1.05
N THR A 288 -22.03 21.87 -0.82
CA THR A 288 -21.15 22.32 -1.91
C THR A 288 -20.89 21.15 -2.86
N GLY A 289 -21.14 21.33 -4.15
CA GLY A 289 -21.06 20.28 -5.16
C GLY A 289 -22.38 19.54 -5.44
N GLY A 290 -23.48 19.96 -4.81
CA GLY A 290 -24.83 19.46 -5.06
C GLY A 290 -25.34 18.45 -4.03
N GLY A 291 -26.66 18.26 -4.02
CA GLY A 291 -27.36 17.37 -3.11
C GLY A 291 -27.68 17.98 -1.75
N THR A 292 -28.69 17.40 -1.09
CA THR A 292 -29.13 17.77 0.27
C THR A 292 -28.61 16.77 1.29
N GLN A 293 -28.29 17.25 2.48
CA GLN A 293 -27.89 16.41 3.62
C GLN A 293 -28.81 16.66 4.80
N VAL A 294 -29.22 15.58 5.48
CA VAL A 294 -30.01 15.66 6.72
C VAL A 294 -29.20 16.29 7.83
N THR A 295 -29.90 17.09 8.65
CA THR A 295 -29.37 17.60 9.92
C THR A 295 -30.24 17.16 11.07
N TYR A 296 -29.64 17.00 12.25
CA TYR A 296 -30.31 16.80 13.53
C TYR A 296 -29.89 17.92 14.50
N ASN A 297 -30.87 18.66 15.01
CA ASN A 297 -30.63 19.88 15.78
C ASN A 297 -29.72 20.91 15.07
N GLY A 298 -29.79 20.90 13.74
CA GLY A 298 -28.99 21.75 12.86
C GLY A 298 -27.63 21.17 12.48
N LEU A 299 -27.13 20.13 13.15
CA LEU A 299 -25.84 19.49 12.82
C LEU A 299 -25.99 18.47 11.70
N PRO A 300 -25.11 18.49 10.67
CA PRO A 300 -25.10 17.53 9.58
C PRO A 300 -24.93 16.09 10.07
N LEU A 301 -25.65 15.14 9.45
CA LEU A 301 -25.61 13.74 9.79
C LEU A 301 -24.84 12.91 8.76
N TYR A 302 -24.12 11.92 9.27
CA TYR A 302 -23.29 11.03 8.49
C TYR A 302 -23.48 9.56 8.91
N THR A 303 -23.17 8.64 8.02
CA THR A 303 -22.88 7.25 8.36
C THR A 303 -21.37 7.05 8.42
N TYR A 304 -20.94 5.95 9.00
CA TYR A 304 -19.53 5.55 9.00
C TYR A 304 -19.35 4.26 8.19
N VAL A 305 -18.36 4.25 7.30
CA VAL A 305 -18.09 3.07 6.45
C VAL A 305 -17.54 1.86 7.21
N GLY A 306 -17.01 2.10 8.42
CA GLY A 306 -16.57 1.03 9.31
C GLY A 306 -17.71 0.29 10.00
N ASP A 307 -18.94 0.83 9.98
CA ASP A 307 -20.14 0.14 10.45
C ASP A 307 -20.72 -0.70 9.31
N SER A 308 -20.74 -2.02 9.47
CA SER A 308 -21.22 -2.96 8.46
C SER A 308 -22.67 -3.40 8.66
N GLY A 309 -23.30 -3.03 9.78
CA GLY A 309 -24.68 -3.40 10.10
C GLY A 309 -25.19 -2.79 11.39
N PRO A 310 -26.44 -3.14 11.77
CA PRO A 310 -27.05 -2.68 13.01
C PRO A 310 -26.26 -3.08 14.25
N GLY A 311 -26.40 -2.30 15.32
CA GLY A 311 -25.74 -2.57 16.61
C GLY A 311 -24.26 -2.17 16.68
N GLN A 312 -23.75 -1.49 15.65
CA GLN A 312 -22.37 -1.02 15.59
C GLN A 312 -22.31 0.51 15.67
N ALA A 313 -21.33 1.01 16.41
CA ALA A 313 -20.97 2.43 16.47
C ALA A 313 -19.44 2.58 16.53
N HIS A 314 -18.74 1.93 15.60
CA HIS A 314 -17.27 1.98 15.54
C HIS A 314 -16.73 3.38 15.24
N GLY A 315 -17.58 4.27 14.73
CA GLY A 315 -17.24 5.67 14.48
C GLY A 315 -17.30 6.57 15.73
N ASN A 316 -17.82 6.06 16.86
CA ASN A 316 -17.98 6.89 18.05
C ASN A 316 -16.63 7.16 18.73
N ASN A 317 -16.39 8.43 19.07
CA ASN A 317 -15.15 8.91 19.67
C ASN A 317 -13.88 8.69 18.83
N ILE A 318 -14.01 8.51 17.51
CA ILE A 318 -12.86 8.50 16.59
C ILE A 318 -12.46 9.93 16.23
N ASN A 319 -11.18 10.25 16.33
CA ASN A 319 -10.62 11.48 15.77
C ASN A 319 -10.07 11.16 14.37
N LEU A 320 -10.84 11.46 13.33
CA LEU A 320 -10.51 11.17 11.93
C LEU A 320 -10.91 12.36 11.05
N ASN A 321 -10.14 12.61 9.97
CA ASN A 321 -10.38 13.72 9.03
C ASN A 321 -10.35 15.12 9.69
N GLY A 322 -9.51 15.29 10.71
CA GLY A 322 -9.27 16.57 11.37
C GLY A 322 -10.23 16.93 12.51
N GLY A 323 -11.05 15.98 12.98
CA GLY A 323 -11.92 16.19 14.13
C GLY A 323 -12.54 14.95 14.73
N LEU A 324 -13.18 15.14 15.85
CA LEU A 324 -13.82 14.07 16.61
C LEU A 324 -15.22 13.79 16.06
N TRP A 325 -15.58 12.51 16.00
CA TRP A 325 -16.89 12.02 15.59
C TRP A 325 -17.67 11.46 16.76
N HIS A 326 -18.95 11.73 16.81
CA HIS A 326 -19.83 11.26 17.87
C HIS A 326 -21.09 10.61 17.28
N GLU A 327 -21.48 9.48 17.83
CA GLU A 327 -22.80 8.90 17.59
C GLU A 327 -23.88 9.86 18.07
N VAL A 328 -25.02 9.87 17.40
CA VAL A 328 -26.16 10.73 17.75
C VAL A 328 -27.00 10.01 18.80
N VAL A 329 -26.79 10.34 20.06
CA VAL A 329 -27.59 9.84 21.16
C VAL A 329 -28.97 10.50 21.17
N VAL A 330 -30.02 9.71 21.34
CA VAL A 330 -31.41 10.16 21.42
C VAL A 330 -32.10 9.61 22.68
N GLN A 331 -33.02 10.41 23.19
CA GLN A 331 -33.85 10.05 24.35
C GLN A 331 -35.19 9.50 23.92
#